data_97b0d75afcc20231512c3ce8704b7f54
#
_entry.id   97b0d75afcc20231512c3ce8704b7f54
#
_cell.length_a   1.000
_cell.length_b   1.000
_cell.length_c   1.000
_cell.angle_alpha   90.00
_cell.angle_beta   90.00
_cell.angle_gamma   90.00
#
_symmetry.space_group_name_H-M   'P 1'
#
loop_
_entity.id
_entity.type
_entity.pdbx_description
1 polymer ?
#
loop_
_entity_poly.entity_id
_entity_poly.type
_entity_poly.pdbx_seq_one_letter_code
_entity_poly.pdbx_strand_id
1 'polypeptide(L)'
;MTKPMITKTWIAGLVVLAAGLVVAVVGVALMLAYGGTFTQVGGTNGSYTFVPTLDSFFWSTVVLIVVGAVLATIGGIVQLAAWIGALVNSYRLPDKTWFTVLLLGGVFGLAFGLIGFAVMVAYVVAAPDGQLYSRPEAQLEAQRPPTLAPTS
;
A
#
# COMPACT_ATOMS: atom_id res chain seq x y z
N MET A 1 -0.78 11.47 12.88
CA MET A 1 -1.63 10.26 12.78
C MET A 1 -1.41 9.41 14.01
N THR A 2 -2.45 8.86 14.61
CA THR A 2 -2.36 7.90 15.71
C THR A 2 -2.04 6.51 15.18
N LYS A 3 -1.37 5.65 15.95
CA LYS A 3 -1.07 4.27 15.54
C LYS A 3 -2.33 3.50 15.07
N PRO A 4 -3.48 3.55 15.75
CA PRO A 4 -4.68 2.85 15.27
C PRO A 4 -5.20 3.38 13.93
N MET A 5 -5.02 4.66 13.64
CA MET A 5 -5.39 5.23 12.33
C MET A 5 -4.46 4.72 11.24
N ILE A 6 -3.14 4.68 11.48
CA ILE A 6 -2.14 4.14 10.54
C ILE A 6 -2.47 2.67 10.23
N THR A 7 -2.75 1.86 11.26
CA THR A 7 -3.10 0.45 11.10
C THR A 7 -4.35 0.25 10.24
N LYS A 8 -5.42 1.01 10.52
CA LYS A 8 -6.67 0.95 9.74
C LYS A 8 -6.45 1.34 8.28
N THR A 9 -5.71 2.43 8.04
CA THR A 9 -5.38 2.88 6.69
C THR A 9 -4.54 1.85 5.95
N TRP A 10 -3.57 1.25 6.62
CA TRP A 10 -2.72 0.21 6.05
C TRP A 10 -3.52 -1.04 5.65
N ILE A 11 -4.40 -1.53 6.54
CA ILE A 11 -5.27 -2.68 6.26
C ILE A 11 -6.21 -2.37 5.09
N ALA A 12 -6.84 -1.19 5.08
CA ALA A 12 -7.71 -0.78 3.99
C ALA A 12 -6.96 -0.73 2.65
N GLY A 13 -5.76 -0.15 2.62
CA GLY A 13 -4.91 -0.11 1.44
C GLY A 13 -4.52 -1.52 0.96
N LEU A 14 -4.23 -2.44 1.88
CA LEU A 14 -3.90 -3.83 1.58
C LEU A 14 -5.08 -4.56 0.93
N VAL A 15 -6.27 -4.39 1.46
CA VAL A 15 -7.50 -5.00 0.92
C VAL A 15 -7.76 -4.49 -0.50
N VAL A 16 -7.68 -3.17 -0.72
CA VAL A 16 -7.90 -2.58 -2.05
C VAL A 16 -6.83 -3.06 -3.05
N LEU A 17 -5.57 -3.09 -2.64
CA LEU A 17 -4.47 -3.58 -3.48
C LEU A 17 -4.66 -5.05 -3.84
N ALA A 18 -4.97 -5.90 -2.86
CA ALA A 18 -5.22 -7.33 -3.09
C ALA A 18 -6.41 -7.56 -4.02
N ALA A 19 -7.51 -6.85 -3.81
CA ALA A 19 -8.68 -6.91 -4.69
C ALA A 19 -8.33 -6.48 -6.12
N GLY A 20 -7.60 -5.39 -6.29
CA GLY A 20 -7.13 -4.92 -7.60
C GLY A 20 -6.24 -5.95 -8.31
N LEU A 21 -5.30 -6.56 -7.59
CA LEU A 21 -4.44 -7.62 -8.13
C LEU A 21 -5.23 -8.84 -8.55
N VAL A 22 -6.20 -9.30 -7.73
CA VAL A 22 -7.06 -10.45 -8.08
C VAL A 22 -7.84 -10.15 -9.35
N VAL A 23 -8.45 -8.97 -9.46
CA VAL A 23 -9.22 -8.56 -10.66
C VAL A 23 -8.30 -8.51 -11.89
N ALA A 24 -7.12 -7.94 -11.78
CA ALA A 24 -6.16 -7.87 -12.89
C ALA A 24 -5.69 -9.28 -13.31
N VAL A 25 -5.34 -10.14 -12.36
CA VAL A 25 -4.90 -11.53 -12.63
C VAL A 25 -6.00 -12.33 -13.29
N VAL A 26 -7.24 -12.20 -12.83
CA VAL A 26 -8.40 -12.85 -13.46
C VAL A 26 -8.58 -12.36 -14.92
N GLY A 27 -8.46 -11.04 -15.14
CA GLY A 27 -8.52 -10.48 -16.50
C GLY A 27 -7.41 -11.04 -17.39
N VAL A 28 -6.17 -11.10 -16.91
CA VAL A 28 -5.05 -11.70 -17.66
C VAL A 28 -5.29 -13.19 -17.91
N ALA A 29 -5.73 -13.95 -16.92
CA ALA A 29 -6.00 -15.37 -17.07
C ALA A 29 -7.11 -15.65 -18.09
N LEU A 30 -8.18 -14.85 -18.09
CA LEU A 30 -9.25 -14.93 -19.09
C LEU A 30 -8.74 -14.55 -20.49
N MET A 31 -7.90 -13.53 -20.59
CA MET A 31 -7.29 -13.13 -21.85
C MET A 31 -6.40 -14.24 -22.42
N LEU A 32 -5.59 -14.90 -21.59
CA LEU A 32 -4.73 -16.02 -22.00
C LEU A 32 -5.54 -17.28 -22.37
N ALA A 33 -6.63 -17.55 -21.65
CA ALA A 33 -7.43 -18.75 -21.86
C ALA A 33 -8.36 -18.64 -23.09
N TYR A 34 -8.90 -17.46 -23.34
CA TYR A 34 -9.97 -17.26 -24.33
C TYR A 34 -9.70 -16.13 -25.32
N GLY A 35 -8.77 -15.20 -25.03
CA GLY A 35 -8.46 -14.03 -25.87
C GLY A 35 -7.56 -14.32 -27.08
N GLY A 36 -7.12 -15.57 -27.23
CA GLY A 36 -6.22 -16.00 -28.30
C GLY A 36 -6.95 -16.55 -29.54
N THR A 37 -8.19 -16.14 -29.82
CA THR A 37 -8.83 -16.47 -31.07
C THR A 37 -8.22 -15.63 -32.20
N PHE A 38 -7.16 -16.17 -32.78
CA PHE A 38 -6.62 -15.67 -34.04
C PHE A 38 -7.43 -16.28 -35.17
N THR A 39 -8.07 -15.47 -35.99
CA THR A 39 -8.63 -15.92 -37.22
C THR A 39 -7.51 -16.06 -38.26
N GLN A 40 -7.37 -17.27 -38.84
CA GLN A 40 -6.53 -17.47 -40.01
C GLN A 40 -7.20 -16.81 -41.21
N VAL A 41 -6.60 -15.74 -41.70
CA VAL A 41 -7.01 -15.16 -42.98
C VAL A 41 -6.07 -15.74 -44.05
N GLY A 42 -6.62 -16.62 -44.90
CA GLY A 42 -5.89 -17.22 -46.00
C GLY A 42 -5.58 -16.17 -47.07
N GLY A 43 -4.29 -15.96 -47.37
CA GLY A 43 -3.86 -15.19 -48.52
C GLY A 43 -3.93 -16.06 -49.79
N THR A 44 -4.09 -15.45 -50.95
CA THR A 44 -4.18 -16.09 -52.28
C THR A 44 -2.97 -16.93 -52.68
N ASN A 45 -1.86 -16.87 -51.94
CA ASN A 45 -0.61 -17.58 -52.21
C ASN A 45 -0.23 -18.63 -51.15
N GLY A 46 -1.20 -19.17 -50.40
CA GLY A 46 -0.92 -20.16 -49.34
C GLY A 46 -0.25 -19.59 -48.07
N SER A 47 -0.08 -18.28 -47.98
CA SER A 47 0.36 -17.61 -46.75
C SER A 47 -0.83 -17.38 -45.82
N TYR A 48 -0.71 -17.83 -44.56
CA TYR A 48 -1.72 -17.57 -43.53
C TYR A 48 -1.26 -16.41 -42.68
N THR A 49 -2.11 -15.40 -42.53
CA THR A 49 -1.89 -14.31 -41.58
C THR A 49 -2.82 -14.52 -40.37
N PHE A 50 -2.25 -14.54 -39.18
CA PHE A 50 -3.03 -14.60 -37.95
C PHE A 50 -3.43 -13.19 -37.54
N VAL A 51 -4.70 -12.89 -37.59
CA VAL A 51 -5.26 -11.60 -37.20
C VAL A 51 -5.98 -11.78 -35.85
N PRO A 52 -5.65 -11.02 -34.81
CA PRO A 52 -6.37 -11.10 -33.53
C PRO A 52 -7.82 -10.64 -33.75
N THR A 53 -8.76 -11.42 -33.26
CA THR A 53 -10.18 -11.04 -33.24
C THR A 53 -10.41 -10.10 -32.04
N LEU A 54 -10.63 -8.81 -32.34
CA LEU A 54 -10.99 -7.79 -31.37
C LEU A 54 -12.51 -7.82 -31.11
N ASP A 55 -12.99 -8.89 -30.53
CA ASP A 55 -14.41 -9.05 -30.19
C ASP A 55 -14.76 -8.36 -28.85
N SER A 56 -16.03 -8.40 -28.47
CA SER A 56 -16.53 -7.82 -27.22
C SER A 56 -15.90 -8.47 -25.98
N PHE A 57 -15.50 -9.74 -26.08
CA PHE A 57 -14.84 -10.46 -25.01
C PHE A 57 -13.42 -9.93 -24.76
N PHE A 58 -12.66 -9.69 -25.82
CA PHE A 58 -11.33 -9.06 -25.73
C PHE A 58 -11.40 -7.71 -25.00
N TRP A 59 -12.32 -6.84 -25.43
CA TRP A 59 -12.47 -5.53 -24.80
C TRP A 59 -12.92 -5.63 -23.34
N SER A 60 -13.79 -6.58 -22.99
CA SER A 60 -14.21 -6.82 -21.62
C SER A 60 -13.04 -7.25 -20.72
N THR A 61 -12.14 -8.11 -21.20
CA THR A 61 -10.95 -8.53 -20.46
C THR A 61 -9.94 -7.40 -20.30
N VAL A 62 -9.76 -6.56 -21.33
CA VAL A 62 -8.93 -5.35 -21.24
C VAL A 62 -9.47 -4.40 -20.19
N VAL A 63 -10.77 -4.13 -20.18
CA VAL A 63 -11.40 -3.28 -19.15
C VAL A 63 -11.16 -3.86 -17.75
N LEU A 64 -11.30 -5.17 -17.57
CA LEU A 64 -11.08 -5.84 -16.30
C LEU A 64 -9.63 -5.66 -15.81
N ILE A 65 -8.66 -5.83 -16.70
CA ILE A 65 -7.23 -5.62 -16.38
C ILE A 65 -6.97 -4.17 -15.98
N VAL A 66 -7.50 -3.22 -16.75
CA VAL A 66 -7.34 -1.78 -16.45
C VAL A 66 -7.97 -1.41 -15.12
N VAL A 67 -9.19 -1.85 -14.85
CA VAL A 67 -9.87 -1.60 -13.57
C VAL A 67 -9.06 -2.21 -12.41
N GLY A 68 -8.59 -3.45 -12.57
CA GLY A 68 -7.74 -4.10 -11.57
C GLY A 68 -6.44 -3.34 -11.32
N ALA A 69 -5.78 -2.87 -12.38
CA ALA A 69 -4.56 -2.08 -12.27
C ALA A 69 -4.79 -0.73 -11.57
N VAL A 70 -5.89 -0.04 -11.88
CA VAL A 70 -6.27 1.21 -11.21
C VAL A 70 -6.52 0.99 -9.72
N LEU A 71 -7.27 -0.04 -9.35
CA LEU A 71 -7.53 -0.40 -7.96
C LEU A 71 -6.22 -0.75 -7.22
N ALA A 72 -5.35 -1.55 -7.82
CA ALA A 72 -4.05 -1.89 -7.25
C ALA A 72 -3.19 -0.65 -7.04
N THR A 73 -3.19 0.30 -7.99
CA THR A 73 -2.46 1.56 -7.88
C THR A 73 -3.00 2.41 -6.72
N ILE A 74 -4.32 2.54 -6.58
CA ILE A 74 -4.95 3.26 -5.47
C ILE A 74 -4.56 2.60 -4.14
N GLY A 75 -4.66 1.28 -4.04
CA GLY A 75 -4.24 0.52 -2.86
C GLY A 75 -2.77 0.76 -2.51
N GLY A 76 -1.88 0.79 -3.51
CA GLY A 76 -0.46 1.08 -3.36
C GLY A 76 -0.20 2.50 -2.82
N ILE A 77 -0.92 3.50 -3.33
CA ILE A 77 -0.82 4.89 -2.82
C ILE A 77 -1.26 4.98 -1.36
N VAL A 78 -2.36 4.30 -0.99
CA VAL A 78 -2.85 4.24 0.40
C VAL A 78 -1.82 3.56 1.31
N GLN A 79 -1.18 2.48 0.84
CA GLN A 79 -0.08 1.80 1.53
C GLN A 79 1.11 2.74 1.78
N LEU A 80 1.51 3.49 0.76
CA LEU A 80 2.60 4.46 0.86
C LEU A 80 2.26 5.56 1.88
N ALA A 81 1.04 6.07 1.88
CA ALA A 81 0.59 7.08 2.85
C ALA A 81 0.60 6.53 4.29
N ALA A 82 0.19 5.28 4.50
CA ALA A 82 0.25 4.62 5.80
C ALA A 82 1.70 4.42 6.27
N TRP A 83 2.61 4.05 5.37
CA TRP A 83 4.03 3.90 5.66
C TRP A 83 4.69 5.23 6.04
N ILE A 84 4.42 6.32 5.31
CA ILE A 84 4.88 7.66 5.66
C ILE A 84 4.33 8.07 7.05
N GLY A 85 3.05 7.78 7.32
CA GLY A 85 2.45 8.00 8.63
C GLY A 85 3.16 7.24 9.75
N ALA A 86 3.58 6.00 9.50
CA ALA A 86 4.35 5.18 10.44
C ALA A 86 5.75 5.76 10.68
N LEU A 87 6.44 6.24 9.63
CA LEU A 87 7.74 6.92 9.76
C LEU A 87 7.63 8.18 10.62
N VAL A 88 6.64 9.03 10.35
CA VAL A 88 6.42 10.27 11.13
C VAL A 88 6.09 9.96 12.59
N ASN A 89 5.29 8.92 12.83
CA ASN A 89 4.97 8.49 14.19
C ASN A 89 6.23 7.96 14.93
N SER A 90 7.04 7.14 14.25
CA SER A 90 8.27 6.57 14.79
C SER A 90 9.36 7.63 15.02
N TYR A 91 9.38 8.70 14.24
CA TYR A 91 10.32 9.82 14.45
C TYR A 91 10.12 10.53 15.79
N ARG A 92 8.91 10.49 16.35
CA ARG A 92 8.55 11.09 17.64
C ARG A 92 8.94 10.23 18.84
N LEU A 93 9.33 8.97 18.62
CA LEU A 93 9.79 8.10 19.70
C LEU A 93 11.18 8.51 20.18
N PRO A 94 11.47 8.41 21.50
CA PRO A 94 12.83 8.64 22.02
C PRO A 94 13.82 7.63 21.45
N ASP A 95 13.41 6.39 21.23
CA ASP A 95 14.20 5.36 20.55
C ASP A 95 13.96 5.40 19.03
N LYS A 96 15.04 5.66 18.28
CA LYS A 96 15.04 5.77 16.82
C LYS A 96 15.12 4.42 16.09
N THR A 97 15.18 3.32 16.82
CA THR A 97 15.27 1.96 16.23
C THR A 97 14.12 1.70 15.25
N TRP A 98 12.88 2.00 15.65
CA TRP A 98 11.71 1.82 14.78
C TRP A 98 11.72 2.71 13.55
N PHE A 99 12.21 3.94 13.68
CA PHE A 99 12.37 4.84 12.53
C PHE A 99 13.36 4.26 11.51
N THR A 100 14.52 3.78 12.00
CA THR A 100 15.56 3.20 11.13
C THR A 100 15.06 1.90 10.47
N VAL A 101 14.39 1.03 11.22
CA VAL A 101 13.82 -0.24 10.71
C VAL A 101 12.77 0.04 9.62
N LEU A 102 11.87 1.00 9.84
CA LEU A 102 10.86 1.37 8.84
C LEU A 102 11.50 2.03 7.61
N LEU A 103 12.50 2.89 7.79
CA LEU A 103 13.19 3.55 6.69
C LEU A 103 13.91 2.54 5.80
N LEU A 104 14.72 1.67 6.39
CA LEU A 104 15.42 0.61 5.68
C LEU A 104 14.43 -0.37 5.04
N GLY A 105 13.45 -0.84 5.82
CA GLY A 105 12.42 -1.75 5.34
C GLY A 105 11.58 -1.17 4.21
N GLY A 106 11.35 0.14 4.18
CA GLY A 106 10.69 0.81 3.06
C GLY A 106 11.55 0.87 1.81
N VAL A 107 12.84 1.24 1.94
CA VAL A 107 13.78 1.27 0.81
C VAL A 107 13.96 -0.12 0.21
N PHE A 108 14.19 -1.14 1.05
CA PHE A 108 14.27 -2.54 0.60
C PHE A 108 12.91 -3.08 0.14
N GLY A 109 11.82 -2.60 0.72
CA GLY A 109 10.45 -2.97 0.34
C GLY A 109 10.08 -2.53 -1.06
N LEU A 110 10.62 -1.42 -1.56
CA LEU A 110 10.48 -1.00 -2.96
C LEU A 110 11.12 -1.99 -3.93
N ALA A 111 12.23 -2.63 -3.53
CA ALA A 111 12.92 -3.63 -4.34
C ALA A 111 12.33 -5.04 -4.19
N PHE A 112 11.88 -5.40 -3.00
CA PHE A 112 11.50 -6.78 -2.62
C PHE A 112 10.14 -6.86 -1.94
N GLY A 113 9.18 -6.04 -2.22
CA GLY A 113 7.78 -5.99 -1.73
C GLY A 113 7.46 -6.67 -0.39
N LEU A 114 7.85 -7.95 -0.25
CA LEU A 114 7.65 -8.75 0.96
C LEU A 114 8.38 -8.21 2.21
N ILE A 115 9.55 -7.59 2.04
CA ILE A 115 10.31 -7.03 3.17
C ILE A 115 9.57 -5.83 3.75
N GLY A 116 9.08 -4.94 2.89
CA GLY A 116 8.28 -3.79 3.33
C GLY A 116 7.01 -4.20 4.05
N PHE A 117 6.34 -5.26 3.55
CA PHE A 117 5.17 -5.84 4.21
C PHE A 117 5.52 -6.40 5.61
N ALA A 118 6.56 -7.21 5.72
CA ALA A 118 6.99 -7.80 7.00
C ALA A 118 7.36 -6.73 8.03
N VAL A 119 8.06 -5.67 7.62
CA VAL A 119 8.43 -4.55 8.49
C VAL A 119 7.19 -3.77 8.95
N MET A 120 6.18 -3.56 8.09
CA MET A 120 4.92 -2.93 8.50
C MET A 120 4.13 -3.80 9.48
N VAL A 121 4.09 -5.12 9.28
CA VAL A 121 3.47 -6.05 10.24
C VAL A 121 4.18 -5.97 11.59
N ALA A 122 5.51 -6.02 11.61
CA ALA A 122 6.30 -5.90 12.83
C ALA A 122 6.03 -4.56 13.55
N TYR A 123 5.96 -3.45 12.80
CA TYR A 123 5.62 -2.14 13.35
C TYR A 123 4.22 -2.12 13.98
N VAL A 124 3.22 -2.62 13.28
CA VAL A 124 1.82 -2.64 13.77
C VAL A 124 1.71 -3.45 15.07
N VAL A 125 2.41 -4.59 15.15
CA VAL A 125 2.34 -5.50 16.31
C VAL A 125 3.19 -4.99 17.49
N ALA A 126 4.43 -4.61 17.25
CA ALA A 126 5.44 -4.44 18.29
C ALA A 126 5.81 -2.98 18.61
N ALA A 127 5.62 -2.03 17.69
CA ALA A 127 6.04 -0.65 17.94
C ALA A 127 5.12 0.05 18.96
N PRO A 128 5.67 0.84 19.90
CA PRO A 128 4.88 1.66 20.80
C PRO A 128 4.21 2.84 20.08
N ASP A 129 3.13 3.39 20.65
CA ASP A 129 2.47 4.58 20.06
C ASP A 129 3.25 5.85 20.46
N GLY A 130 3.84 6.52 19.46
CA GLY A 130 4.64 7.73 19.67
C GLY A 130 3.88 8.91 20.26
N GLN A 131 2.54 8.89 20.22
CA GLN A 131 1.72 9.93 20.85
C GLN A 131 1.67 9.80 22.38
N LEU A 132 1.91 8.61 22.94
CA LEU A 132 1.96 8.42 24.39
C LEU A 132 3.18 9.10 25.00
N TYR A 133 4.26 9.27 24.24
CA TYR A 133 5.49 9.90 24.71
C TYR A 133 5.49 11.43 24.62
N SER A 134 4.59 12.02 23.84
CA SER A 134 4.46 13.48 23.77
C SER A 134 3.56 14.08 24.87
N ARG A 135 2.88 13.24 25.65
CA ARG A 135 2.00 13.68 26.76
C ARG A 135 2.66 13.92 28.11
N PRO A 136 3.78 13.28 28.50
CA PRO A 136 4.30 13.42 29.86
C PRO A 136 4.67 14.86 30.25
N GLU A 137 5.22 15.63 29.31
CA GLU A 137 5.64 17.00 29.61
C GLU A 137 4.45 17.94 29.85
N ALA A 138 3.40 17.83 29.05
CA ALA A 138 2.18 18.62 29.24
C ALA A 138 1.45 18.25 30.53
N GLN A 139 1.50 16.99 30.98
CA GLN A 139 0.91 16.56 32.24
C GLN A 139 1.77 16.97 33.45
N LEU A 140 3.10 16.93 33.33
CA LEU A 140 4.01 17.42 34.35
C LEU A 140 3.91 18.94 34.53
N GLU A 141 3.70 19.66 33.41
CA GLU A 141 3.50 21.12 33.46
C GLU A 141 2.14 21.50 34.05
N ALA A 142 1.09 20.73 33.77
CA ALA A 142 -0.23 20.89 34.38
C ALA A 142 -0.27 20.51 35.89
N GLN A 143 0.62 19.65 36.33
CA GLN A 143 0.77 19.24 37.76
C GLN A 143 1.76 20.11 38.54
N ARG A 144 2.46 21.05 37.87
CA ARG A 144 3.33 21.98 38.57
C ARG A 144 2.47 22.89 39.45
N PRO A 145 2.66 22.87 40.79
CA PRO A 145 1.92 23.79 41.65
C PRO A 145 2.21 25.22 41.21
N PRO A 146 1.19 26.11 41.28
CA PRO A 146 1.41 27.50 40.93
C PRO A 146 2.53 28.05 41.77
N THR A 147 3.62 28.47 41.13
CA THR A 147 4.71 29.16 41.82
C THR A 147 4.12 30.36 42.52
N LEU A 148 4.11 30.29 43.87
CA LEU A 148 3.71 31.41 44.70
C LEU A 148 4.52 32.63 44.24
N ALA A 149 3.81 33.63 43.71
CA ALA A 149 4.43 34.90 43.36
C ALA A 149 5.14 35.46 44.62
N PRO A 150 6.36 35.98 44.52
CA PRO A 150 7.04 36.59 45.67
C PRO A 150 6.17 37.75 46.14
N THR A 151 5.69 37.62 47.41
CA THR A 151 5.05 38.74 48.12
C THR A 151 6.10 39.79 48.37
N SER A 152 6.05 40.87 47.63
CA SER A 152 6.79 42.14 47.89
C SER A 152 6.19 42.90 49.02
#